data_1d1b9b589bc7bb2a6436c65f0f8e44c7
#
_entry.id   1d1b9b589bc7bb2a6436c65f0f8e44c7
#
_cell.length_a   1.000
_cell.length_b   1.000
_cell.length_c   1.000
_cell.angle_alpha   90.00
_cell.angle_beta   90.00
_cell.angle_gamma   90.00
#
_symmetry.space_group_name_H-M   'P 1'
#
loop_
_entity.id
_entity.type
_entity.pdbx_description
1 polymer ?
#
loop_
_entity_poly.entity_id
_entity_poly.type
_entity_poly.pdbx_seq_one_letter_code
_entity_poly.pdbx_strand_id
1 'polypeptide(L)' 'MNEILTLINLLGDYKRALLYAYLQNKGWGLIVSDYDILCDLKFSATDLVRARGELMMRGVIKVEYLPDNMARHEIGGM' A
#
# COMPACT_ATOMS: atom_id res chain seq x y z
N MET A 1 5.28 -9.80 14.46
CA MET A 1 6.46 -9.30 13.80
C MET A 1 6.78 -10.10 12.54
N ASN A 2 6.36 -11.29 12.51
CA ASN A 2 6.72 -12.18 11.42
C ASN A 2 5.97 -11.91 10.13
N GLU A 3 4.81 -11.23 10.24
CA GLU A 3 4.07 -10.87 9.03
C GLU A 3 4.87 -9.95 8.12
N ILE A 4 5.58 -8.98 8.71
CA ILE A 4 6.36 -8.06 7.90
C ILE A 4 7.51 -8.80 7.22
N LEU A 5 8.18 -9.70 7.92
CA LEU A 5 9.26 -10.48 7.32
C LEU A 5 8.74 -11.36 6.20
N THR A 6 7.56 -11.97 6.39
CA THR A 6 6.97 -12.79 5.36
C THR A 6 6.64 -11.96 4.12
N LEU A 7 6.07 -10.76 4.33
CA LEU A 7 5.74 -9.87 3.21
C LEU A 7 6.99 -9.41 2.48
N ILE A 8 8.07 -9.11 3.20
CA ILE A 8 9.32 -8.73 2.57
C ILE A 8 9.82 -9.84 1.66
N ASN A 9 9.78 -11.08 2.13
CA ASN A 9 10.21 -12.21 1.33
C ASN A 9 9.34 -12.40 0.10
N LEU A 10 8.03 -12.22 0.25
CA LEU A 10 7.10 -12.41 -0.85
C LEU A 10 7.15 -11.27 -1.86
N LEU A 11 7.25 -10.04 -1.37
CA LEU A 11 7.16 -8.86 -2.23
C LEU A 11 8.53 -8.32 -2.64
N GLY A 12 9.58 -8.71 -1.94
CA GLY A 12 10.94 -8.37 -2.33
C GLY A 12 11.37 -6.94 -2.06
N ASP A 13 10.56 -6.19 -1.33
CA ASP A 13 10.89 -4.81 -1.05
C ASP A 13 10.25 -4.37 0.26
N TYR A 14 11.06 -3.78 1.12
CA TYR A 14 10.65 -3.34 2.42
C TYR A 14 9.46 -2.35 2.39
N LYS A 15 9.52 -1.36 1.49
CA LYS A 15 8.46 -0.34 1.45
C LYS A 15 7.15 -0.90 0.91
N ARG A 16 7.23 -1.82 -0.05
CA ARG A 16 6.02 -2.49 -0.54
C ARG A 16 5.37 -3.29 0.58
N ALA A 17 6.18 -4.01 1.34
CA ALA A 17 5.67 -4.80 2.46
C ALA A 17 5.03 -3.91 3.52
N LEU A 18 5.66 -2.78 3.83
CA LEU A 18 5.10 -1.84 4.80
C LEU A 18 3.77 -1.28 4.33
N LEU A 19 3.69 -0.89 3.06
CA LEU A 19 2.45 -0.33 2.53
C LEU A 19 1.34 -1.38 2.58
N TYR A 20 1.64 -2.60 2.17
CA TYR A 20 0.65 -3.67 2.20
C TYR A 20 0.13 -3.91 3.61
N ALA A 21 1.05 -4.01 4.58
CA ALA A 21 0.66 -4.23 5.97
C ALA A 21 -0.17 -3.07 6.51
N TYR A 22 0.20 -1.85 6.14
CA TYR A 22 -0.54 -0.66 6.57
C TYR A 22 -1.97 -0.70 6.04
N LEU A 23 -2.14 -1.00 4.75
CA LEU A 23 -3.46 -1.05 4.14
C LEU A 23 -4.30 -2.17 4.74
N GLN A 24 -3.68 -3.31 5.01
CA GLN A 24 -4.38 -4.42 5.64
C GLN A 24 -4.87 -4.04 7.02
N ASN A 25 -4.05 -3.30 7.76
CA ASN A 25 -4.42 -2.88 9.11
C ASN A 25 -5.52 -1.81 9.09
N LYS A 26 -5.51 -0.91 8.11
CA LYS A 26 -6.54 0.10 7.97
C LYS A 26 -7.89 -0.49 7.57
N GLY A 27 -7.85 -1.52 6.73
CA GLY A 27 -9.06 -2.17 6.23
C GLY A 27 -9.23 -1.95 4.74
N TRP A 28 -9.43 -3.05 4.04
CA TRP A 28 -9.62 -2.99 2.59
C TRP A 28 -10.99 -2.39 2.26
N GLY A 29 -11.01 -1.63 1.17
CA GLY A 29 -12.24 -1.00 0.72
C GLY A 29 -12.54 0.35 1.34
N LEU A 30 -11.71 0.80 2.27
CA LEU A 30 -11.89 2.11 2.88
C LEU A 30 -11.17 3.18 2.08
N ILE A 31 -11.70 4.40 2.13
CA ILE A 31 -11.08 5.53 1.48
C ILE A 31 -10.05 6.12 2.43
N VAL A 32 -8.82 6.27 1.95
CA VAL A 32 -7.69 6.74 2.76
C VAL A 32 -7.03 7.90 2.04
N SER A 33 -6.60 8.90 2.81
CA SER A 33 -5.85 10.02 2.26
C SER A 33 -4.40 9.59 2.00
N ASP A 34 -3.87 9.95 0.82
CA ASP A 34 -2.46 9.71 0.53
C ASP A 34 -1.57 10.43 1.55
N TYR A 35 -1.99 11.62 1.99
CA TYR A 35 -1.23 12.37 2.97
C TYR A 35 -1.09 11.58 4.27
N ASP A 36 -2.16 10.93 4.71
CA ASP A 36 -2.11 10.12 5.92
C ASP A 36 -1.14 8.96 5.77
N ILE A 37 -1.11 8.33 4.61
CA ILE A 37 -0.18 7.24 4.35
C ILE A 37 1.26 7.74 4.43
N LEU A 38 1.53 8.88 3.80
CA LEU A 38 2.88 9.45 3.82
C LEU A 38 3.33 9.76 5.25
N CYS A 39 2.44 10.34 6.05
CA CYS A 39 2.77 10.70 7.42
C CYS A 39 2.97 9.46 8.29
N ASP A 40 2.06 8.50 8.18
CA ASP A 40 2.09 7.33 9.05
C ASP A 40 3.28 6.43 8.75
N LEU A 41 3.64 6.28 7.48
CA LEU A 41 4.75 5.42 7.09
C LEU A 41 6.05 6.18 6.91
N LYS A 42 6.00 7.51 7.01
CA LYS A 42 7.16 8.38 6.79
C LYS A 42 7.72 8.16 5.39
N PHE A 43 6.82 8.02 4.42
CA PHE A 43 7.18 7.87 3.02
C PHE A 43 7.25 9.25 2.36
N SER A 44 8.11 9.37 1.35
CA SER A 44 8.02 10.49 0.43
C SER A 44 6.93 10.17 -0.60
N ALA A 45 6.53 11.19 -1.37
CA ALA A 45 5.55 10.96 -2.44
C ALA A 45 6.07 9.92 -3.43
N THR A 46 7.35 9.97 -3.76
CA THR A 46 7.96 9.01 -4.66
C THR A 46 7.90 7.60 -4.09
N ASP A 47 8.15 7.46 -2.79
CA ASP A 47 8.07 6.15 -2.14
C ASP A 47 6.68 5.55 -2.27
N LEU A 48 5.65 6.37 -2.04
CA LEU A 48 4.28 5.89 -2.12
C LEU A 48 3.91 5.48 -3.54
N VAL A 49 4.24 6.34 -4.51
CA VAL A 49 3.93 6.05 -5.91
C VAL A 49 4.60 4.75 -6.35
N ARG A 50 5.85 4.58 -5.98
CA ARG A 50 6.59 3.38 -6.38
C ARG A 50 6.04 2.13 -5.70
N ALA A 51 5.86 2.18 -4.39
CA ALA A 51 5.38 1.01 -3.64
C ALA A 51 3.99 0.61 -4.10
N ARG A 52 3.10 1.60 -4.23
CA ARG A 52 1.73 1.34 -4.69
C ARG A 52 1.73 0.76 -6.10
N GLY A 53 2.51 1.38 -7.00
CA GLY A 53 2.57 0.94 -8.38
C GLY A 53 3.07 -0.49 -8.51
N GLU A 54 4.08 -0.83 -7.72
CA GLU A 54 4.62 -2.19 -7.78
C GLU A 54 3.65 -3.22 -7.25
N LEU A 55 2.89 -2.89 -6.21
CA LEU A 55 1.86 -3.79 -5.72
C LEU A 55 0.75 -3.97 -6.75
N MET A 56 0.38 -2.89 -7.43
CA MET A 56 -0.63 -2.96 -8.48
C MET A 56 -0.15 -3.81 -9.66
N MET A 57 1.09 -3.62 -10.07
CA MET A 57 1.64 -4.36 -11.19
C MET A 57 1.72 -5.86 -10.90
N ARG A 58 1.89 -6.22 -9.65
CA ARG A 58 1.93 -7.64 -9.25
C ARG A 58 0.55 -8.23 -9.03
N GLY A 59 -0.50 -7.41 -9.17
CA GLY A 59 -1.86 -7.87 -8.93
C GLY A 59 -2.19 -8.08 -7.48
N VAL A 60 -1.37 -7.57 -6.57
CA VAL A 60 -1.56 -7.76 -5.13
C VAL A 60 -2.66 -6.86 -4.61
N ILE A 61 -2.78 -5.64 -5.16
CA ILE A 61 -3.83 -4.71 -4.76
C ILE A 61 -4.47 -4.08 -5.99
N LYS A 62 -5.67 -3.55 -5.79
CA LYS A 62 -6.35 -2.69 -6.74
C LYS A 62 -6.54 -1.34 -6.10
N VAL A 63 -6.38 -0.27 -6.88
CA VAL A 63 -6.48 1.08 -6.36
C VAL A 63 -7.45 1.87 -7.21
N GLU A 64 -8.38 2.54 -6.54
CA GLU A 64 -9.28 3.50 -7.17
C GLU A 64 -8.86 4.89 -6.70
N TYR A 65 -8.44 5.73 -7.63
CA TYR A 65 -8.01 7.09 -7.29
C TYR A 65 -9.21 8.01 -7.26
N LEU A 66 -9.30 8.81 -6.20
CA LEU A 66 -10.42 9.71 -5.95
C LEU A 66 -9.90 11.14 -5.86
N PRO A 67 -10.79 12.14 -5.94
CA PRO A 67 -10.36 13.53 -5.80
C PRO A 67 -9.70 13.80 -4.45
N ASP A 68 -8.95 14.90 -4.38
CA ASP A 68 -8.34 15.40 -3.15
C ASP A 68 -7.32 14.45 -2.54
N ASN A 69 -6.59 13.75 -3.42
CA ASN A 69 -5.53 12.82 -3.00
C ASN A 69 -6.05 11.71 -2.11
N MET A 70 -7.28 11.29 -2.34
CA MET A 70 -7.85 10.15 -1.65
C MET A 70 -7.76 8.93 -2.55
N ALA A 71 -7.79 7.76 -1.95
CA ALA A 71 -7.75 6.52 -2.71
C ALA A 71 -8.43 5.41 -1.92
N ARG A 72 -9.04 4.49 -2.66
CA ARG A 72 -9.58 3.26 -2.08
C ARG A 72 -8.72 2.10 -2.53
N HIS A 73 -8.29 1.30 -1.57
CA HIS A 73 -7.43 0.16 -1.86
C HIS A 73 -8.17 -1.12 -1.55
N GLU A 74 -8.03 -2.11 -2.42
CA GLU A 74 -8.66 -3.42 -2.23
C GLU A 74 -7.66 -4.51 -2.55
N ILE A 75 -7.89 -5.70 -2.00
CA ILE A 75 -7.05 -6.85 -2.30
C ILE A 75 -7.26 -7.21 -3.77
N GLY A 76 -6.16 -7.40 -4.47
CA GLY A 76 -6.22 -7.81 -5.85
C GLY A 76 -6.61 -9.28 -5.97
N GLY A 77 -7.13 -9.65 -7.13
CA GLY A 77 -7.47 -11.04 -7.39
C GLY A 77 -6.24 -11.78 -7.88
N MET A 78 -5.61 -12.51 -7.01
CA MET A 78 -4.44 -13.29 -7.38
C MET A 78 -4.77 -14.73 -7.59
#